data_c2b17bfa0868d3749ef694c61506d31d
#
_entry.id   c2b17bfa0868d3749ef694c61506d31d
#
_cell.length_a   1.000
_cell.length_b   1.000
_cell.length_c   1.000
_cell.angle_alpha   90.00
_cell.angle_beta   90.00
_cell.angle_gamma   90.00
#
_symmetry.space_group_name_H-M   'P 1'
#
loop_
_entity.id
_entity.type
_entity.pdbx_description
1 polymer ?
#
loop_
_entity_poly.entity_id
_entity_poly.type
_entity_poly.pdbx_seq_one_letter_code
_entity_poly.pdbx_strand_id
1 'polypeptide(L)'
;MVAYAEYIKRLHADADAIYEIAEEARSKGHDPRMSVEIPKANDLADRTQKLLDFLHPRQTADQIRELTKEYDGNRERVAIEIAKIVCAESYLYGEIVDCADCGGSGEIKKGNWVSECYSCGGSGNSMGFKDEIGISAWRDTLSLFAEKKKSPLWKLGDDTQFLSELAIYHGVCAGLAVLTEGILVAPLEGVVSSRFLTNEDGSPSLAISFAGPIRSAGGTGQALSVLIADIL
;
A
#
# COMPACT_ATOMS: atom_id res chain seq x y z
N MET A 1 15.31 -5.34 -24.97
CA MET A 1 14.04 -4.57 -24.94
C MET A 1 12.88 -5.30 -25.61
N VAL A 2 13.05 -5.93 -26.79
CA VAL A 2 11.96 -6.69 -27.46
C VAL A 2 11.47 -7.86 -26.60
N ALA A 3 12.37 -8.59 -25.96
CA ALA A 3 12.04 -9.75 -25.11
C ALA A 3 11.17 -9.39 -23.88
N TYR A 4 11.36 -8.20 -23.32
CA TYR A 4 10.57 -7.75 -22.16
C TYR A 4 9.14 -7.36 -22.56
N ALA A 5 8.98 -6.65 -23.65
CA ALA A 5 7.64 -6.30 -24.17
C ALA A 5 6.84 -7.54 -24.57
N GLU A 6 7.49 -8.57 -25.13
CA GLU A 6 6.85 -9.87 -25.42
C GLU A 6 6.47 -10.62 -24.14
N TYR A 7 7.33 -10.58 -23.12
CA TYR A 7 7.03 -11.17 -21.83
C TYR A 7 5.79 -10.53 -21.17
N ILE A 8 5.71 -9.20 -21.13
CA ILE A 8 4.55 -8.49 -20.59
C ILE A 8 3.28 -8.79 -21.39
N LYS A 9 3.37 -8.86 -22.73
CA LYS A 9 2.23 -9.22 -23.57
C LYS A 9 1.73 -10.64 -23.29
N ARG A 10 2.62 -11.60 -23.05
CA ARG A 10 2.25 -12.96 -22.63
C ARG A 10 1.58 -12.96 -21.27
N LEU A 11 2.15 -12.24 -20.31
CA LEU A 11 1.62 -12.14 -18.95
C LEU A 11 0.18 -11.60 -18.94
N HIS A 12 -0.11 -10.60 -19.79
CA HIS A 12 -1.46 -10.07 -19.95
C HIS A 12 -2.40 -11.11 -20.57
N ALA A 13 -1.96 -11.84 -21.58
CA ALA A 13 -2.76 -12.89 -22.20
C ALA A 13 -3.07 -14.04 -21.24
N ASP A 14 -2.10 -14.43 -20.41
CA ASP A 14 -2.27 -15.45 -19.37
C ASP A 14 -3.26 -14.96 -18.29
N ALA A 15 -3.17 -13.70 -17.89
CA ALA A 15 -4.12 -13.09 -16.95
C ALA A 15 -5.54 -13.06 -17.53
N ASP A 16 -5.71 -12.68 -18.79
CA ASP A 16 -7.00 -12.70 -19.49
C ASP A 16 -7.63 -14.09 -19.47
N ALA A 17 -6.87 -15.13 -19.78
CA ALA A 17 -7.35 -16.51 -19.76
C ALA A 17 -7.78 -16.95 -18.34
N ILE A 18 -7.07 -16.53 -17.29
CA ILE A 18 -7.43 -16.81 -15.89
C ILE A 18 -8.74 -16.12 -15.53
N TYR A 19 -8.94 -14.85 -15.94
CA TYR A 19 -10.18 -14.13 -15.69
C TYR A 19 -11.37 -14.79 -16.39
N GLU A 20 -11.23 -15.24 -17.64
CA GLU A 20 -12.28 -15.96 -18.37
C GLU A 20 -12.68 -17.27 -17.65
N ILE A 21 -11.70 -18.04 -17.18
CA ILE A 21 -11.94 -19.27 -16.41
C ILE A 21 -12.68 -18.95 -15.10
N ALA A 22 -12.28 -17.88 -14.40
CA ALA A 22 -12.92 -17.46 -13.17
C ALA A 22 -14.37 -17.01 -13.38
N GLU A 23 -14.66 -16.29 -14.45
CA GLU A 23 -16.02 -15.88 -14.83
C GLU A 23 -16.89 -17.09 -15.18
N GLU A 24 -16.35 -18.02 -15.95
CA GLU A 24 -17.05 -19.28 -16.26
C GLU A 24 -17.37 -20.09 -14.99
N ALA A 25 -16.43 -20.19 -14.06
CA ALA A 25 -16.64 -20.87 -12.78
C ALA A 25 -17.75 -20.18 -11.95
N ARG A 26 -17.77 -18.86 -11.88
CA ARG A 26 -18.84 -18.10 -11.19
C ARG A 26 -20.20 -18.32 -11.84
N SER A 27 -20.27 -18.34 -13.16
CA SER A 27 -21.52 -18.61 -13.90
C SER A 27 -22.12 -19.99 -13.57
N LYS A 28 -21.27 -20.92 -13.14
CA LYS A 28 -21.67 -22.29 -12.72
C LYS A 28 -21.91 -22.42 -11.21
N GLY A 29 -21.91 -21.30 -10.47
CA GLY A 29 -22.14 -21.28 -9.02
C GLY A 29 -20.92 -21.64 -8.17
N HIS A 30 -19.72 -21.70 -8.77
CA HIS A 30 -18.48 -21.81 -8.02
C HIS A 30 -18.04 -20.41 -7.58
N ASP A 31 -17.34 -20.33 -6.46
CA ASP A 31 -16.79 -19.07 -5.93
C ASP A 31 -15.25 -19.07 -6.05
N PRO A 32 -14.70 -18.79 -7.24
CA PRO A 32 -13.28 -18.61 -7.36
C PRO A 32 -12.89 -17.29 -6.69
N ARG A 33 -11.77 -17.28 -5.98
CA ARG A 33 -11.26 -16.06 -5.36
C ARG A 33 -11.11 -14.94 -6.39
N MET A 34 -11.57 -13.75 -6.03
CA MET A 34 -11.56 -12.57 -6.90
C MET A 34 -10.17 -11.98 -7.12
N SER A 35 -9.21 -12.25 -6.23
CA SER A 35 -7.88 -11.68 -6.30
C SER A 35 -7.00 -12.47 -7.27
N VAL A 36 -6.65 -11.85 -8.37
CA VAL A 36 -5.52 -12.25 -9.19
C VAL A 36 -4.32 -11.41 -8.74
N GLU A 37 -3.19 -12.05 -8.49
CA GLU A 37 -1.97 -11.36 -8.00
C GLU A 37 -1.44 -10.29 -8.96
N ILE A 38 -1.83 -10.38 -10.25
CA ILE A 38 -1.43 -9.43 -11.29
C ILE A 38 -2.70 -8.79 -11.86
N PRO A 39 -3.04 -7.56 -11.47
CA PRO A 39 -4.19 -6.87 -12.02
C PRO A 39 -3.98 -6.57 -13.51
N LYS A 40 -4.99 -6.84 -14.32
CA LYS A 40 -5.03 -6.44 -15.71
C LYS A 40 -4.95 -4.92 -15.80
N ALA A 41 -3.91 -4.41 -16.43
CA ALA A 41 -3.63 -2.98 -16.51
C ALA A 41 -3.02 -2.59 -17.85
N ASN A 42 -3.32 -1.40 -18.32
CA ASN A 42 -2.84 -0.90 -19.60
C ASN A 42 -1.39 -0.38 -19.53
N ASP A 43 -1.02 0.16 -18.36
CA ASP A 43 0.31 0.68 -18.08
C ASP A 43 0.67 0.51 -16.59
N LEU A 44 1.88 0.88 -16.21
CA LEU A 44 2.35 0.84 -14.82
C LEU A 44 1.47 1.69 -13.89
N ALA A 45 1.02 2.85 -14.34
CA ALA A 45 0.21 3.75 -13.55
C ALA A 45 -1.16 3.15 -13.23
N ASP A 46 -1.83 2.58 -14.25
CA ASP A 46 -3.11 1.88 -14.10
C ASP A 46 -2.97 0.65 -13.18
N ARG A 47 -1.89 -0.11 -13.32
CA ARG A 47 -1.57 -1.24 -12.45
C ARG A 47 -1.39 -0.80 -11.00
N THR A 48 -0.58 0.23 -10.77
CA THR A 48 -0.33 0.74 -9.42
C THR A 48 -1.62 1.25 -8.79
N GLN A 49 -2.45 1.98 -9.54
CA GLN A 49 -3.76 2.41 -9.08
C GLN A 49 -4.61 1.23 -8.59
N LYS A 50 -4.75 0.18 -9.39
CA LYS A 50 -5.54 -1.01 -9.04
C LYS A 50 -5.00 -1.75 -7.81
N LEU A 51 -3.68 -1.76 -7.62
CA LEU A 51 -3.07 -2.30 -6.41
C LEU A 51 -3.36 -1.45 -5.18
N LEU A 52 -3.50 -0.15 -5.33
CA LEU A 52 -3.71 0.78 -4.22
C LEU A 52 -5.18 1.04 -3.91
N ASP A 53 -6.11 0.65 -4.77
CA ASP A 53 -7.54 0.97 -4.64
C ASP A 53 -8.16 0.58 -3.29
N PHE A 54 -7.64 -0.47 -2.64
CA PHE A 54 -8.12 -0.90 -1.33
C PHE A 54 -7.39 -0.25 -0.14
N LEU A 55 -6.20 0.32 -0.37
CA LEU A 55 -5.46 1.05 0.66
C LEU A 55 -5.75 2.54 0.65
N HIS A 56 -5.97 3.07 -0.54
CA HIS A 56 -6.04 4.50 -0.76
C HIS A 56 -7.04 4.81 -1.87
N PRO A 57 -8.19 5.42 -1.55
CA PRO A 57 -9.31 5.59 -2.50
C PRO A 57 -9.06 6.63 -3.59
N ARG A 58 -7.89 7.23 -3.63
CA ARG A 58 -7.56 8.26 -4.59
C ARG A 58 -6.94 7.72 -5.86
N GLN A 59 -7.21 8.40 -6.95
CA GLN A 59 -6.63 8.06 -8.25
C GLN A 59 -5.19 8.57 -8.33
N THR A 60 -4.23 7.68 -8.21
CA THR A 60 -2.80 7.97 -8.31
C THR A 60 -2.23 7.79 -9.72
N ALA A 61 -2.98 7.20 -10.64
CA ALA A 61 -2.50 6.88 -11.98
C ALA A 61 -2.03 8.12 -12.77
N ASP A 62 -2.78 9.21 -12.69
CA ASP A 62 -2.43 10.45 -13.41
C ASP A 62 -1.21 11.14 -12.79
N GLN A 63 -1.07 11.11 -11.46
CA GLN A 63 0.13 11.59 -10.77
C GLN A 63 1.37 10.78 -11.18
N ILE A 64 1.26 9.45 -11.26
CA ILE A 64 2.34 8.59 -11.73
C ILE A 64 2.76 8.94 -13.16
N ARG A 65 1.80 9.17 -14.06
CA ARG A 65 2.08 9.55 -15.45
C ARG A 65 2.74 10.93 -15.55
N GLU A 66 2.29 11.89 -14.75
CA GLU A 66 2.86 13.22 -14.68
C GLU A 66 4.30 13.17 -14.17
N LEU A 67 4.54 12.52 -13.03
CA LEU A 67 5.86 12.36 -12.43
C LEU A 67 6.81 11.53 -13.32
N THR A 68 6.30 10.55 -14.04
CA THR A 68 7.10 9.77 -14.99
C THR A 68 7.63 10.67 -16.12
N LYS A 69 6.84 11.63 -16.58
CA LYS A 69 7.28 12.63 -17.56
C LYS A 69 8.27 13.62 -16.94
N GLU A 70 7.98 14.11 -15.73
CA GLU A 70 8.80 15.08 -15.02
C GLU A 70 10.21 14.55 -14.72
N TYR A 71 10.31 13.26 -14.40
CA TYR A 71 11.59 12.62 -14.04
C TYR A 71 12.20 11.75 -15.16
N ASP A 72 11.83 12.00 -16.42
CA ASP A 72 12.35 11.28 -17.59
C ASP A 72 12.32 9.73 -17.44
N GLY A 73 11.27 9.22 -16.81
CA GLY A 73 11.09 7.78 -16.59
C GLY A 73 11.91 7.18 -15.45
N ASN A 74 12.55 8.01 -14.60
CA ASN A 74 13.27 7.54 -13.42
C ASN A 74 12.28 6.99 -12.38
N ARG A 75 12.14 5.66 -12.34
CA ARG A 75 11.15 4.96 -11.52
C ARG A 75 11.36 5.11 -10.02
N GLU A 76 12.61 5.16 -9.58
CA GLU A 76 12.96 5.31 -8.17
C GLU A 76 12.47 6.67 -7.64
N ARG A 77 12.66 7.73 -8.43
CA ARG A 77 12.15 9.06 -8.07
C ARG A 77 10.63 9.10 -8.08
N VAL A 78 10.00 8.54 -9.11
CA VAL A 78 8.53 8.44 -9.17
C VAL A 78 7.99 7.69 -7.96
N ALA A 79 8.59 6.57 -7.59
CA ALA A 79 8.17 5.77 -6.44
C ALA A 79 8.27 6.55 -5.12
N ILE A 80 9.35 7.29 -4.91
CA ILE A 80 9.54 8.12 -3.71
C ILE A 80 8.48 9.23 -3.65
N GLU A 81 8.23 9.93 -4.76
CA GLU A 81 7.23 11.00 -4.77
C GLU A 81 5.80 10.47 -4.59
N ILE A 82 5.45 9.34 -5.20
CA ILE A 82 4.16 8.68 -4.96
C ILE A 82 4.04 8.23 -3.50
N ALA A 83 5.09 7.66 -2.92
CA ALA A 83 5.11 7.30 -1.50
C ALA A 83 4.83 8.50 -0.59
N LYS A 84 5.47 9.64 -0.85
CA LYS A 84 5.23 10.90 -0.11
C LYS A 84 3.79 11.40 -0.27
N ILE A 85 3.25 11.38 -1.49
CA ILE A 85 1.88 11.82 -1.77
C ILE A 85 0.89 10.97 -0.99
N VAL A 86 0.99 9.65 -1.11
CA VAL A 86 0.07 8.71 -0.45
C VAL A 86 0.20 8.79 1.07
N CYS A 87 1.42 8.88 1.60
CA CYS A 87 1.65 9.09 3.03
C CYS A 87 1.01 10.41 3.51
N ALA A 88 1.25 11.51 2.79
CA ALA A 88 0.70 12.82 3.14
C ALA A 88 -0.83 12.83 3.12
N GLU A 89 -1.45 12.28 2.10
CA GLU A 89 -2.90 12.18 1.98
C GLU A 89 -3.49 11.29 3.08
N SER A 90 -2.88 10.15 3.34
CA SER A 90 -3.30 9.25 4.41
C SER A 90 -3.22 9.90 5.79
N TYR A 91 -2.17 10.67 6.06
CA TYR A 91 -2.02 11.39 7.32
C TYR A 91 -3.00 12.55 7.48
N LEU A 92 -3.21 13.33 6.42
CA LEU A 92 -4.03 14.55 6.50
C LEU A 92 -5.53 14.27 6.50
N TYR A 93 -5.95 13.22 5.81
CA TYR A 93 -7.35 12.92 5.53
C TYR A 93 -7.81 11.56 6.02
N GLY A 94 -6.90 10.76 6.52
CA GLY A 94 -7.23 9.51 7.18
C GLY A 94 -7.95 9.76 8.50
N GLU A 95 -8.78 8.81 8.88
CA GLU A 95 -9.43 8.73 10.18
C GLU A 95 -9.36 7.28 10.68
N ILE A 96 -9.34 7.13 12.00
CA ILE A 96 -9.36 5.81 12.62
C ILE A 96 -10.81 5.33 12.64
N VAL A 97 -11.03 4.16 12.04
CA VAL A 97 -12.33 3.50 12.00
C VAL A 97 -12.19 2.06 12.52
N ASP A 98 -13.30 1.47 12.95
CA ASP A 98 -13.32 0.07 13.32
C ASP A 98 -12.94 -0.81 12.14
N CYS A 99 -12.10 -1.81 12.38
CA CYS A 99 -11.73 -2.78 11.35
C CYS A 99 -12.99 -3.55 10.91
N ALA A 100 -13.29 -3.52 9.62
CA ALA A 100 -14.49 -4.15 9.07
C ALA A 100 -14.51 -5.67 9.26
N ASP A 101 -13.34 -6.33 9.24
CA ASP A 101 -13.26 -7.79 9.34
C ASP A 101 -13.52 -8.32 10.75
N CYS A 102 -13.15 -7.56 11.77
CA CYS A 102 -13.36 -7.96 13.18
C CYS A 102 -14.36 -7.07 13.94
N GLY A 103 -14.91 -6.05 13.29
CA GLY A 103 -15.85 -5.14 13.91
C GLY A 103 -15.29 -4.39 15.13
N GLY A 104 -14.03 -3.99 15.06
CA GLY A 104 -13.36 -3.27 16.14
C GLY A 104 -12.78 -4.14 17.26
N SER A 105 -13.03 -5.48 17.25
CA SER A 105 -12.62 -6.35 18.35
C SER A 105 -11.13 -6.72 18.38
N GLY A 106 -10.43 -6.56 17.27
CA GLY A 106 -9.04 -7.04 17.09
C GLY A 106 -8.93 -8.55 16.91
N GLU A 107 -10.02 -9.32 17.07
CA GLU A 107 -10.02 -10.77 17.07
C GLU A 107 -11.03 -11.35 16.07
N ILE A 108 -10.66 -12.48 15.47
CA ILE A 108 -11.58 -13.30 14.66
C ILE A 108 -11.92 -14.59 15.40
N LYS A 109 -13.22 -14.84 15.58
CA LYS A 109 -13.75 -16.05 16.26
C LYS A 109 -14.33 -17.01 15.23
N LYS A 110 -13.80 -18.24 15.20
CA LYS A 110 -14.35 -19.34 14.38
C LYS A 110 -14.63 -20.54 15.29
N GLY A 111 -15.88 -20.70 15.74
CA GLY A 111 -16.26 -21.70 16.72
C GLY A 111 -15.56 -21.44 18.07
N ASN A 112 -14.80 -22.43 18.56
CA ASN A 112 -14.02 -22.30 19.81
C ASN A 112 -12.60 -21.74 19.61
N TRP A 113 -12.25 -21.38 18.41
CA TRP A 113 -10.93 -20.86 18.08
C TRP A 113 -10.97 -19.32 17.95
N VAL A 114 -10.00 -18.67 18.60
CA VAL A 114 -9.83 -17.22 18.57
C VAL A 114 -8.42 -16.91 18.05
N SER A 115 -8.31 -16.02 17.09
CA SER A 115 -7.04 -15.51 16.59
C SER A 115 -7.07 -14.00 16.49
N GLU A 116 -5.92 -13.39 16.50
CA GLU A 116 -5.80 -11.98 16.10
C GLU A 116 -6.36 -11.78 14.70
N CYS A 117 -7.04 -10.64 14.51
CA CYS A 117 -7.51 -10.24 13.19
C CYS A 117 -6.31 -9.90 12.32
N TYR A 118 -6.14 -10.64 11.22
CA TYR A 118 -5.03 -10.43 10.30
C TYR A 118 -5.06 -9.04 9.65
N SER A 119 -6.26 -8.54 9.32
CA SER A 119 -6.44 -7.28 8.59
C SER A 119 -6.03 -6.05 9.38
N CYS A 120 -6.20 -6.07 10.71
CA CYS A 120 -5.81 -4.96 11.58
C CYS A 120 -4.65 -5.30 12.52
N GLY A 121 -4.06 -6.51 12.40
CA GLY A 121 -2.97 -6.96 13.25
C GLY A 121 -3.32 -6.95 14.75
N GLY A 122 -4.57 -7.25 15.10
CA GLY A 122 -5.07 -7.29 16.48
C GLY A 122 -5.45 -5.92 17.09
N SER A 123 -5.24 -4.82 16.36
CA SER A 123 -5.54 -3.46 16.88
C SER A 123 -7.05 -3.17 17.01
N GLY A 124 -7.89 -3.86 16.27
CA GLY A 124 -9.31 -3.53 16.11
C GLY A 124 -9.59 -2.34 15.19
N ASN A 125 -8.57 -1.59 14.82
CA ASN A 125 -8.68 -0.35 14.07
C ASN A 125 -8.14 -0.49 12.64
N SER A 126 -8.65 0.33 11.76
CA SER A 126 -8.25 0.46 10.37
C SER A 126 -8.25 1.93 9.98
N MET A 127 -7.70 2.26 8.83
CA MET A 127 -7.79 3.61 8.29
C MET A 127 -9.00 3.72 7.38
N GLY A 128 -9.89 4.66 7.69
CA GLY A 128 -10.88 5.22 6.79
C GLY A 128 -10.42 6.55 6.22
N PHE A 129 -11.20 7.10 5.30
CA PHE A 129 -10.94 8.42 4.73
C PHE A 129 -12.22 9.26 4.83
N LYS A 130 -12.06 10.53 5.17
CA LYS A 130 -13.16 11.49 5.22
C LYS A 130 -13.79 11.65 3.84
N ASP A 131 -15.12 11.58 3.77
CA ASP A 131 -15.88 11.52 2.51
C ASP A 131 -15.73 12.74 1.59
N GLU A 132 -15.34 13.90 2.12
CA GLU A 132 -15.19 15.14 1.35
C GLU A 132 -13.73 15.58 1.29
N ILE A 133 -12.93 14.92 0.44
CA ILE A 133 -11.56 15.35 0.24
C ILE A 133 -11.43 16.02 -1.13
N GLY A 134 -11.79 17.29 -1.19
CA GLY A 134 -11.56 18.16 -2.34
C GLY A 134 -10.11 18.64 -2.43
N ILE A 135 -9.15 17.75 -2.63
CA ILE A 135 -7.77 18.18 -2.87
C ILE A 135 -7.61 18.44 -4.36
N SER A 136 -7.44 19.69 -4.71
CA SER A 136 -7.28 20.12 -6.10
C SER A 136 -5.90 19.81 -6.67
N ALA A 137 -4.85 19.74 -5.84
CA ALA A 137 -3.49 19.50 -6.28
C ALA A 137 -2.70 18.72 -5.22
N TRP A 138 -2.08 17.62 -5.64
CA TRP A 138 -1.22 16.80 -4.79
C TRP A 138 0.03 17.57 -4.28
N ARG A 139 0.52 18.57 -5.04
CA ARG A 139 1.62 19.44 -4.62
C ARG A 139 1.24 20.31 -3.41
N ASP A 140 0.00 20.76 -3.37
CA ASP A 140 -0.52 21.52 -2.22
C ASP A 140 -0.65 20.61 -1.00
N THR A 141 -1.03 19.35 -1.21
CA THR A 141 -1.07 18.32 -0.14
C THR A 141 0.31 18.12 0.48
N LEU A 142 1.36 17.97 -0.32
CA LEU A 142 2.72 17.83 0.19
C LEU A 142 3.18 19.07 0.97
N SER A 143 2.85 20.26 0.51
CA SER A 143 3.17 21.52 1.20
C SER A 143 2.43 21.60 2.54
N LEU A 144 1.15 21.25 2.57
CA LEU A 144 0.34 21.24 3.77
C LEU A 144 0.81 20.19 4.78
N PHE A 145 1.22 19.02 4.30
CA PHE A 145 1.81 17.98 5.14
C PHE A 145 3.12 18.45 5.77
N ALA A 146 4.02 19.04 4.99
CA ALA A 146 5.28 19.58 5.49
C ALA A 146 5.06 20.69 6.53
N GLU A 147 4.03 21.52 6.37
CA GLU A 147 3.65 22.53 7.36
C GLU A 147 3.10 21.92 8.65
N LYS A 148 2.21 20.94 8.55
CA LYS A 148 1.65 20.24 9.71
C LYS A 148 2.68 19.36 10.42
N LYS A 149 3.62 18.78 9.70
CA LYS A 149 4.73 17.98 10.22
C LYS A 149 5.83 18.84 10.86
N LYS A 150 5.46 19.83 11.68
CA LYS A 150 6.44 20.64 12.45
C LYS A 150 7.16 19.83 13.54
N SER A 151 6.59 18.73 13.95
CA SER A 151 7.20 17.76 14.86
C SER A 151 7.37 16.42 14.16
N PRO A 152 8.40 15.65 14.49
CA PRO A 152 8.51 14.28 13.99
C PRO A 152 7.25 13.48 14.31
N LEU A 153 6.79 12.65 13.38
CA LEU A 153 5.53 11.89 13.49
C LEU A 153 5.45 11.07 14.79
N TRP A 154 6.56 10.52 15.25
CA TRP A 154 6.63 9.73 16.48
C TRP A 154 6.40 10.51 17.79
N LYS A 155 6.34 11.86 17.76
CA LYS A 155 6.07 12.70 18.92
C LYS A 155 4.60 13.06 19.11
N LEU A 156 3.70 12.59 18.26
CA LEU A 156 2.33 13.10 18.14
C LEU A 156 1.34 12.40 19.08
N GLY A 157 1.63 11.63 20.04
CA GLY A 157 0.66 11.01 20.96
C GLY A 157 -0.17 9.87 20.32
N ASP A 158 -0.89 9.12 21.13
CA ASP A 158 -1.42 7.79 20.78
C ASP A 158 -2.26 7.73 19.50
N ASP A 159 -3.31 8.51 19.34
CA ASP A 159 -4.18 8.46 18.15
C ASP A 159 -3.47 8.95 16.90
N THR A 160 -2.67 10.01 17.04
CA THR A 160 -1.90 10.58 15.93
C THR A 160 -0.71 9.69 15.56
N GLN A 161 -0.16 8.96 16.52
CA GLN A 161 0.90 7.98 16.27
C GLN A 161 0.38 6.84 15.42
N PHE A 162 -0.76 6.25 15.76
CA PHE A 162 -1.37 5.17 14.98
C PHE A 162 -1.68 5.60 13.54
N LEU A 163 -2.24 6.80 13.37
CA LEU A 163 -2.51 7.35 12.04
C LEU A 163 -1.21 7.59 11.24
N SER A 164 -0.15 8.04 11.91
CA SER A 164 1.17 8.22 11.30
C SER A 164 1.79 6.90 10.87
N GLU A 165 1.70 5.87 11.69
CA GLU A 165 2.15 4.52 11.37
C GLU A 165 1.42 3.96 10.15
N LEU A 166 0.08 4.10 10.09
CA LEU A 166 -0.70 3.70 8.92
C LEU A 166 -0.37 4.52 7.66
N ALA A 167 -0.16 5.82 7.80
CA ALA A 167 0.22 6.69 6.67
C ALA A 167 1.57 6.29 6.08
N ILE A 168 2.57 6.00 6.91
CA ILE A 168 3.87 5.49 6.45
C ILE A 168 3.70 4.12 5.78
N TYR A 169 2.92 3.22 6.36
CA TYR A 169 2.62 1.93 5.75
C TYR A 169 2.02 2.08 4.34
N HIS A 170 1.03 2.95 4.17
CA HIS A 170 0.43 3.24 2.86
C HIS A 170 1.44 3.82 1.87
N GLY A 171 2.27 4.76 2.32
CA GLY A 171 3.34 5.34 1.50
C GLY A 171 4.36 4.31 1.04
N VAL A 172 4.81 3.43 1.95
CA VAL A 172 5.73 2.33 1.62
C VAL A 172 5.12 1.39 0.59
N CYS A 173 3.87 0.97 0.79
CA CYS A 173 3.15 0.11 -0.15
C CYS A 173 3.03 0.76 -1.54
N ALA A 174 2.71 2.06 -1.58
CA ALA A 174 2.57 2.81 -2.83
C ALA A 174 3.90 2.90 -3.59
N GLY A 175 4.99 3.22 -2.90
CA GLY A 175 6.32 3.26 -3.51
C GLY A 175 6.76 1.89 -4.04
N LEU A 176 6.53 0.82 -3.27
CA LEU A 176 6.81 -0.54 -3.72
C LEU A 176 5.97 -0.94 -4.93
N ALA A 177 4.70 -0.56 -4.99
CA ALA A 177 3.83 -0.85 -6.12
C ALA A 177 4.34 -0.22 -7.42
N VAL A 178 4.95 0.96 -7.35
CA VAL A 178 5.62 1.60 -8.50
C VAL A 178 6.91 0.86 -8.88
N LEU A 179 7.70 0.42 -7.91
CA LEU A 179 9.01 -0.22 -8.15
C LEU A 179 8.90 -1.66 -8.63
N THR A 180 7.88 -2.39 -8.19
CA THR A 180 7.76 -3.83 -8.38
C THR A 180 6.92 -4.20 -9.61
N GLU A 181 7.46 -4.03 -10.79
CA GLU A 181 6.83 -4.43 -12.04
C GLU A 181 7.01 -5.95 -12.28
N GLY A 182 5.92 -6.63 -12.61
CA GLY A 182 5.98 -8.04 -13.03
C GLY A 182 6.32 -9.05 -11.94
N ILE A 183 6.19 -8.71 -10.67
CA ILE A 183 6.46 -9.62 -9.56
C ILE A 183 5.23 -10.43 -9.21
N LEU A 184 5.43 -11.73 -8.99
CA LEU A 184 4.42 -12.72 -8.62
C LEU A 184 3.84 -12.53 -7.21
N VAL A 185 4.36 -11.59 -6.43
CA VAL A 185 3.90 -11.31 -5.08
C VAL A 185 3.38 -9.89 -5.03
N ALA A 186 2.14 -9.73 -4.63
CA ALA A 186 1.59 -8.41 -4.39
C ALA A 186 2.42 -7.68 -3.33
N PRO A 187 3.04 -6.52 -3.66
CA PRO A 187 3.87 -5.78 -2.71
C PRO A 187 3.10 -5.41 -1.44
N LEU A 188 1.77 -5.34 -1.56
CA LEU A 188 0.85 -4.99 -0.49
C LEU A 188 0.64 -6.12 0.53
N GLU A 189 0.72 -7.39 0.12
CA GLU A 189 0.61 -8.53 1.03
C GLU A 189 1.92 -8.83 1.77
N GLY A 190 3.02 -8.29 1.30
CA GLY A 190 4.34 -8.52 1.86
C GLY A 190 4.72 -7.58 2.99
N VAL A 191 4.23 -6.34 2.97
CA VAL A 191 4.38 -5.38 4.07
C VAL A 191 3.11 -5.43 4.92
N VAL A 192 3.25 -5.70 6.20
CA VAL A 192 2.10 -5.91 7.11
C VAL A 192 1.78 -4.66 7.91
N SER A 193 2.81 -3.99 8.42
CA SER A 193 2.64 -2.78 9.23
C SER A 193 3.93 -1.99 9.34
N SER A 194 3.79 -0.72 9.72
CA SER A 194 4.87 0.10 10.28
C SER A 194 4.51 0.49 11.72
N ARG A 195 5.51 0.56 12.61
CA ARG A 195 5.31 0.95 14.01
C ARG A 195 6.50 1.74 14.53
N PHE A 196 6.23 2.78 15.29
CA PHE A 196 7.26 3.46 16.06
C PHE A 196 7.61 2.68 17.33
N LEU A 197 8.89 2.48 17.54
CA LEU A 197 9.44 1.82 18.72
C LEU A 197 10.37 2.77 19.45
N THR A 198 10.54 2.54 20.74
CA THR A 198 11.57 3.21 21.55
C THR A 198 12.68 2.22 21.84
N ASN A 199 13.90 2.54 21.44
CA ASN A 199 15.09 1.74 21.74
C ASN A 199 15.45 1.82 23.23
N GLU A 200 16.35 0.94 23.68
CA GLU A 200 16.80 0.90 25.08
C GLU A 200 17.46 2.21 25.53
N ASP A 201 18.08 2.94 24.62
CA ASP A 201 18.69 4.26 24.88
C ASP A 201 17.69 5.43 24.84
N GLY A 202 16.40 5.15 24.64
CA GLY A 202 15.33 6.13 24.52
C GLY A 202 15.22 6.77 23.13
N SER A 203 16.04 6.39 22.16
CA SER A 203 15.93 6.88 20.79
C SER A 203 14.74 6.24 20.05
N PRO A 204 14.06 6.98 19.16
CA PRO A 204 12.99 6.41 18.34
C PRO A 204 13.55 5.57 17.20
N SER A 205 12.83 4.52 16.84
CA SER A 205 13.06 3.73 15.64
C SER A 205 11.74 3.40 14.97
N LEU A 206 11.78 3.13 13.66
CA LEU A 206 10.64 2.67 12.89
C LEU A 206 10.83 1.21 12.52
N ALA A 207 9.90 0.36 12.93
CA ALA A 207 9.88 -1.05 12.57
C ALA A 207 8.90 -1.28 11.41
N ILE A 208 9.33 -2.02 10.39
CA ILE A 208 8.47 -2.49 9.31
C ILE A 208 8.34 -3.99 9.42
N SER A 209 7.10 -4.48 9.47
CA SER A 209 6.81 -5.90 9.56
C SER A 209 6.56 -6.49 8.18
N PHE A 210 7.12 -7.66 7.93
CA PHE A 210 7.00 -8.38 6.67
C PHE A 210 6.40 -9.76 6.85
N ALA A 211 5.58 -10.17 5.86
CA ALA A 211 4.99 -11.50 5.79
C ALA A 211 5.23 -12.14 4.42
N GLY A 212 4.83 -13.41 4.29
CA GLY A 212 4.86 -14.13 3.02
C GLY A 212 6.23 -14.19 2.36
N PRO A 213 6.27 -14.20 1.02
CA PRO A 213 7.49 -14.31 0.24
C PRO A 213 8.49 -13.16 0.47
N ILE A 214 8.04 -11.95 0.73
CA ILE A 214 8.94 -10.82 1.04
C ILE A 214 9.76 -11.12 2.29
N ARG A 215 9.14 -11.74 3.31
CA ARG A 215 9.86 -12.11 4.54
C ARG A 215 10.96 -13.15 4.29
N SER A 216 10.70 -14.14 3.45
CA SER A 216 11.59 -15.31 3.27
C SER A 216 12.62 -15.15 2.17
N ALA A 217 12.29 -14.42 1.09
CA ALA A 217 13.12 -14.33 -0.12
C ALA A 217 13.26 -12.91 -0.68
N GLY A 218 12.67 -11.91 -0.02
CA GLY A 218 12.51 -10.56 -0.54
C GLY A 218 13.55 -9.54 -0.08
N GLY A 219 14.83 -9.89 0.06
CA GLY A 219 15.86 -8.98 0.56
C GLY A 219 15.85 -7.60 -0.10
N THR A 220 15.69 -7.53 -1.43
CA THR A 220 15.55 -6.26 -2.15
C THR A 220 14.27 -5.52 -1.79
N GLY A 221 13.13 -6.22 -1.71
CA GLY A 221 11.85 -5.63 -1.33
C GLY A 221 11.87 -5.09 0.10
N GLN A 222 12.50 -5.81 1.03
CA GLN A 222 12.69 -5.34 2.40
C GLN A 222 13.58 -4.09 2.45
N ALA A 223 14.73 -4.10 1.77
CA ALA A 223 15.63 -2.96 1.74
C ALA A 223 14.98 -1.72 1.14
N LEU A 224 14.21 -1.86 0.05
CA LEU A 224 13.46 -0.77 -0.57
C LEU A 224 12.36 -0.25 0.36
N SER A 225 11.66 -1.13 1.08
CA SER A 225 10.64 -0.72 2.05
C SER A 225 11.24 0.14 3.17
N VAL A 226 12.38 -0.28 3.71
CA VAL A 226 13.09 0.47 4.75
C VAL A 226 13.58 1.81 4.22
N LEU A 227 14.17 1.84 3.01
CA LEU A 227 14.63 3.07 2.38
C LEU A 227 13.50 4.07 2.15
N ILE A 228 12.35 3.60 1.64
CA ILE A 228 11.17 4.47 1.43
C ILE A 228 10.68 5.00 2.78
N ALA A 229 10.57 4.16 3.79
CA ALA A 229 10.11 4.55 5.11
C ALA A 229 11.04 5.57 5.80
N ASP A 230 12.34 5.47 5.58
CA ASP A 230 13.34 6.41 6.10
C ASP A 230 13.23 7.81 5.47
N ILE A 231 12.67 7.88 4.27
CA ILE A 231 12.44 9.14 3.54
C ILE A 231 11.11 9.81 3.95
N LEU A 232 10.12 9.02 4.39
CA LEU A 232 8.79 9.50 4.78
C LEU A 232 8.78 10.09 6.19
#